data_9d577bcd218bec587fc169c759804cb3
#
_entry.id   9d577bcd218bec587fc169c759804cb3
#
_cell.length_a   1.000
_cell.length_b   1.000
_cell.length_c   1.000
_cell.angle_alpha   90.00
_cell.angle_beta   90.00
_cell.angle_gamma   90.00
#
_symmetry.space_group_name_H-M   'P 1'
#
loop_
_entity.id
_entity.type
_entity.pdbx_description
1 polymer ?
#
loop_
_entity_poly.entity_id
_entity_poly.type
_entity_poly.pdbx_seq_one_letter_code
_entity_poly.pdbx_strand_id
1 'polypeptide(L)'
;MHTLCKGLTSVREIPNTVIVRNVQFKRTTRSPQLQINYTPRKQEHIVTVCNSKGTLVSTMLERFDSEWNHHDEVSLGEMPKVWPGELKDRTRTKFVFTPESILEFVDAIQDDNPIYREEVPVVPELMVLSHMAHHVLDESMLLQLDITFSAPFYGGDVIYVEKLTIHSEKHTQIGECELVGTHGGRARCKWIYEEELVNVKD
;
A
#
# COMPACT_ATOMS: atom_id res chain seq x y z
N MET A 1 -5.47 8.66 7.43
CA MET A 1 -4.28 7.92 6.95
C MET A 1 -3.00 8.77 7.00
N HIS A 2 -2.93 9.93 6.36
CA HIS A 2 -1.73 10.78 6.22
C HIS A 2 -0.92 11.01 7.53
N THR A 3 -1.58 11.37 8.64
CA THR A 3 -0.90 11.56 9.95
C THR A 3 -0.23 10.29 10.47
N LEU A 4 -0.82 9.11 10.18
CA LEU A 4 -0.22 7.82 10.57
C LEU A 4 1.00 7.51 9.70
N CYS A 5 0.94 7.76 8.39
CA CYS A 5 2.08 7.61 7.49
C CYS A 5 3.25 8.51 7.92
N LYS A 6 2.98 9.78 8.19
CA LYS A 6 4.00 10.73 8.69
C LYS A 6 4.61 10.30 10.03
N GLY A 7 3.82 9.72 10.94
CA GLY A 7 4.33 9.15 12.17
C GLY A 7 5.28 7.97 11.91
N LEU A 8 5.02 7.19 10.87
CA LEU A 8 5.81 6.03 10.50
C LEU A 8 7.21 6.44 9.99
N THR A 9 7.27 7.47 9.15
CA THR A 9 8.52 8.00 8.59
C THR A 9 9.33 8.86 9.57
N SER A 10 8.77 9.20 10.73
CA SER A 10 9.49 10.00 11.76
C SER A 10 10.48 9.19 12.60
N VAL A 11 10.56 7.88 12.43
CA VAL A 11 11.50 7.01 13.16
C VAL A 11 12.89 7.11 12.52
N ARG A 12 13.78 7.87 13.13
CA ARG A 12 15.12 8.15 12.59
C ARG A 12 16.11 6.99 12.67
N GLU A 13 15.80 5.98 13.47
CA GLU A 13 16.64 4.79 13.65
C GLU A 13 16.51 3.80 12.49
N ILE A 14 15.55 4.00 11.59
CA ILE A 14 15.36 3.14 10.42
C ILE A 14 16.36 3.58 9.33
N PRO A 15 17.13 2.64 8.75
CA PRO A 15 18.01 2.95 7.62
C PRO A 15 17.23 3.50 6.42
N ASN A 16 17.80 4.46 5.69
CA ASN A 16 17.17 5.05 4.49
C ASN A 16 17.14 4.09 3.28
N THR A 17 17.52 2.83 3.46
CA THR A 17 17.58 1.81 2.40
C THR A 17 16.60 0.67 2.63
N VAL A 18 15.63 0.85 3.52
CA VAL A 18 14.60 -0.16 3.76
C VAL A 18 13.48 -0.08 2.74
N ILE A 19 12.83 -1.21 2.51
CA ILE A 19 11.60 -1.33 1.75
C ILE A 19 10.49 -1.87 2.65
N VAL A 20 9.28 -1.43 2.45
CA VAL A 20 8.13 -1.93 3.19
C VAL A 20 7.67 -3.26 2.61
N ARG A 21 7.74 -4.32 3.40
CA ARG A 21 7.27 -5.65 3.02
C ARG A 21 5.78 -5.84 3.26
N ASN A 22 5.31 -5.30 4.37
CA ASN A 22 3.91 -5.38 4.75
C ASN A 22 3.49 -4.08 5.43
N VAL A 23 2.30 -3.63 5.13
CA VAL A 23 1.66 -2.53 5.84
C VAL A 23 0.24 -2.92 6.21
N GLN A 24 -0.12 -2.72 7.48
CA GLN A 24 -1.42 -3.07 8.02
C GLN A 24 -2.03 -1.86 8.72
N PHE A 25 -3.23 -1.48 8.29
CA PHE A 25 -4.08 -0.51 8.98
C PHE A 25 -5.19 -1.24 9.72
N LYS A 26 -5.46 -0.81 10.95
CA LYS A 26 -6.60 -1.28 11.75
C LYS A 26 -7.27 -0.11 12.43
N ARG A 27 -8.56 0.05 12.22
CA ARG A 27 -9.36 1.04 12.95
C ARG A 27 -9.40 0.65 14.44
N THR A 28 -9.00 1.57 15.30
CA THR A 28 -9.06 1.38 16.75
C THR A 28 -9.54 2.66 17.41
N THR A 29 -10.25 2.54 18.52
CA THR A 29 -10.81 3.68 19.27
C THR A 29 -9.94 4.10 20.45
N ARG A 30 -8.67 3.68 20.52
CA ARG A 30 -7.94 3.59 21.79
C ARG A 30 -7.08 4.78 22.20
N SER A 31 -6.67 5.68 21.33
CA SER A 31 -5.81 6.79 21.79
C SER A 31 -6.05 8.08 21.05
N PRO A 32 -6.33 9.19 21.73
CA PRO A 32 -6.40 10.50 21.10
C PRO A 32 -5.01 11.05 20.71
N GLN A 33 -3.93 10.54 21.30
CA GLN A 33 -2.57 11.00 21.07
C GLN A 33 -1.83 10.07 20.10
N LEU A 34 -0.97 10.65 19.27
CA LEU A 34 -0.07 9.91 18.42
C LEU A 34 0.94 9.14 19.26
N GLN A 35 0.98 7.82 19.10
CA GLN A 35 1.96 6.94 19.75
C GLN A 35 2.75 6.23 18.66
N ILE A 36 4.07 6.19 18.82
CA ILE A 36 4.98 5.54 17.88
C ILE A 36 5.81 4.53 18.67
N ASN A 37 5.78 3.27 18.25
CA ASN A 37 6.62 2.21 18.80
C ASN A 37 7.48 1.63 17.68
N TYR A 38 8.76 1.53 17.93
CA TYR A 38 9.72 0.94 17.02
C TYR A 38 10.34 -0.30 17.64
N THR A 39 10.36 -1.39 16.89
CA THR A 39 10.96 -2.67 17.31
C THR A 39 11.93 -3.14 16.24
N PRO A 40 13.25 -2.91 16.44
CA PRO A 40 14.25 -3.43 15.52
C PRO A 40 14.41 -4.93 15.69
N ARG A 41 14.53 -5.63 14.57
CA ARG A 41 14.95 -7.02 14.47
C ARG A 41 16.14 -7.10 13.52
N LYS A 42 16.85 -8.20 13.48
CA LYS A 42 18.15 -8.33 12.77
C LYS A 42 18.17 -7.79 11.33
N GLN A 43 17.09 -7.96 10.58
CA GLN A 43 16.94 -7.50 9.19
C GLN A 43 15.53 -6.94 8.92
N GLU A 44 14.76 -6.80 9.97
CA GLU A 44 13.37 -6.41 9.90
C GLU A 44 13.12 -5.29 10.91
N HIS A 45 12.46 -4.25 10.45
CA HIS A 45 12.09 -3.10 11.27
C HIS A 45 10.58 -3.04 11.36
N ILE A 46 10.03 -3.12 12.56
CA ILE A 46 8.59 -3.02 12.77
C ILE A 46 8.28 -1.68 13.42
N VAL A 47 7.47 -0.89 12.75
CA VAL A 47 6.98 0.38 13.29
C VAL A 47 5.47 0.32 13.46
N THR A 48 5.01 0.69 14.63
CA THR A 48 3.58 0.79 14.95
C THR A 48 3.26 2.23 15.30
N VAL A 49 2.32 2.83 14.59
CA VAL A 49 1.82 4.19 14.83
C VAL A 49 0.33 4.12 15.14
N CYS A 50 -0.06 4.68 16.27
CA CYS A 50 -1.45 4.71 16.74
C CYS A 50 -1.93 6.14 16.93
N ASN A 51 -3.18 6.40 16.61
CA ASN A 51 -3.91 7.61 16.99
C ASN A 51 -5.42 7.33 17.14
N SER A 52 -6.22 8.38 17.29
CA SER A 52 -7.69 8.26 17.44
C SER A 52 -8.40 7.65 16.21
N LYS A 53 -7.76 7.61 15.04
CA LYS A 53 -8.33 7.05 13.81
C LYS A 53 -8.01 5.57 13.62
N GLY A 54 -6.89 5.11 14.18
CA GLY A 54 -6.48 3.72 14.03
C GLY A 54 -5.04 3.46 14.37
N THR A 55 -4.61 2.26 14.06
CA THR A 55 -3.24 1.76 14.19
C THR A 55 -2.71 1.41 12.82
N LEU A 56 -1.52 1.90 12.49
CA LEU A 56 -0.75 1.53 11.31
C LEU A 56 0.48 0.75 11.77
N VAL A 57 0.66 -0.44 11.24
CA VAL A 57 1.85 -1.28 11.48
C VAL A 57 2.55 -1.46 10.15
N SER A 58 3.84 -1.17 10.10
CA SER A 58 4.67 -1.45 8.93
C SER A 58 5.80 -2.38 9.31
N THR A 59 6.00 -3.40 8.49
CA THR A 59 7.16 -4.28 8.53
C THR A 59 8.06 -3.94 7.35
N MET A 60 9.26 -3.47 7.65
CA MET A 60 10.26 -3.04 6.68
C MET A 60 11.44 -4.00 6.72
N LEU A 61 12.03 -4.28 5.56
CA LEU A 61 13.23 -5.11 5.43
C LEU A 61 14.39 -4.25 4.95
N GLU A 62 15.59 -4.51 5.47
CA GLU A 62 16.78 -3.96 4.89
C GLU A 62 16.93 -4.48 3.45
N ARG A 63 17.18 -3.56 2.53
CA ARG A 63 17.36 -3.89 1.11
C ARG A 63 18.62 -4.71 0.94
N PHE A 64 18.48 -5.95 0.49
CA PHE A 64 19.60 -6.75 -0.03
C PHE A 64 19.69 -6.53 -1.53
N ASP A 65 20.83 -6.04 -1.99
CA ASP A 65 21.10 -5.71 -3.38
C ASP A 65 20.94 -6.89 -4.36
N SER A 66 20.90 -8.13 -3.88
CA SER A 66 20.95 -9.30 -4.75
C SER A 66 19.61 -9.85 -5.22
N GLU A 67 18.50 -9.56 -4.53
CA GLU A 67 17.20 -10.16 -4.89
C GLU A 67 16.26 -9.22 -5.67
N TRP A 68 16.52 -7.92 -5.64
CA TRP A 68 15.66 -6.90 -6.27
C TRP A 68 16.29 -6.28 -7.52
N ASN A 69 17.57 -6.54 -7.79
CA ASN A 69 18.28 -6.02 -8.95
C ASN A 69 18.09 -6.83 -10.25
N HIS A 70 17.17 -7.79 -10.29
CA HIS A 70 16.81 -8.49 -11.53
C HIS A 70 15.73 -7.75 -12.33
N HIS A 71 15.82 -6.45 -12.40
CA HIS A 71 15.29 -5.75 -13.53
C HIS A 71 16.46 -5.52 -14.49
N ASP A 72 16.71 -6.52 -15.34
CA ASP A 72 17.32 -6.25 -16.64
C ASP A 72 16.67 -4.99 -17.18
N GLU A 73 17.49 -4.04 -17.64
CA GLU A 73 17.13 -2.75 -18.21
C GLU A 73 15.71 -2.73 -18.75
N VAL A 74 14.77 -2.25 -17.93
CA VAL A 74 13.41 -1.97 -18.42
C VAL A 74 13.58 -0.81 -19.36
N SER A 75 13.79 -1.16 -20.62
CA SER A 75 13.77 -0.20 -21.71
C SER A 75 12.42 0.50 -21.64
N LEU A 76 12.42 1.77 -21.25
CA LEU A 76 11.24 2.66 -21.26
C LEU A 76 10.60 2.82 -22.64
N GLY A 77 11.03 2.02 -23.64
CA GLY A 77 10.73 2.20 -25.06
C GLY A 77 9.46 1.54 -25.58
N GLU A 78 8.88 0.58 -24.89
CA GLU A 78 7.66 -0.06 -25.40
C GLU A 78 6.62 -0.23 -24.28
N MET A 79 5.61 0.63 -24.33
CA MET A 79 4.36 0.34 -23.59
C MET A 79 3.88 -1.06 -24.01
N PRO A 80 3.62 -1.99 -23.07
CA PRO A 80 3.12 -3.31 -23.42
C PRO A 80 1.86 -3.12 -24.26
N LYS A 81 1.85 -3.73 -25.44
CA LYS A 81 0.66 -3.76 -26.29
C LYS A 81 -0.44 -4.49 -25.52
N VAL A 82 -1.38 -3.72 -24.99
CA VAL A 82 -2.59 -4.28 -24.39
C VAL A 82 -3.30 -5.09 -25.46
N TRP A 83 -3.38 -6.41 -25.29
CA TRP A 83 -4.05 -7.27 -26.23
C TRP A 83 -5.55 -6.93 -26.26
N PRO A 84 -6.17 -6.70 -27.42
CA PRO A 84 -7.59 -6.32 -27.53
C PRO A 84 -8.57 -7.29 -26.86
N GLY A 85 -8.18 -8.52 -26.58
CA GLY A 85 -8.98 -9.52 -25.88
C GLY A 85 -9.10 -9.31 -24.35
N GLU A 86 -8.16 -8.60 -23.73
CA GLU A 86 -8.15 -8.33 -22.28
C GLU A 86 -9.06 -7.15 -21.88
N LEU A 87 -9.46 -6.32 -22.85
CA LEU A 87 -10.35 -5.17 -22.63
C LEU A 87 -11.83 -5.54 -22.44
N LYS A 88 -12.20 -6.79 -22.50
CA LYS A 88 -13.62 -7.22 -22.38
C LYS A 88 -14.12 -7.29 -20.94
N ASP A 89 -13.26 -7.33 -19.96
CA ASP A 89 -13.68 -7.30 -18.55
C ASP A 89 -13.71 -5.88 -18.02
N ARG A 90 -14.87 -5.22 -18.12
CA ARG A 90 -15.11 -3.82 -17.75
C ARG A 90 -15.06 -3.56 -16.23
N THR A 91 -14.64 -4.52 -15.43
CA THR A 91 -14.65 -4.45 -13.96
C THR A 91 -13.27 -4.27 -13.35
N ARG A 92 -12.20 -4.19 -14.15
CA ARG A 92 -10.84 -4.03 -13.59
C ARG A 92 -10.60 -2.57 -13.19
N THR A 93 -10.64 -2.31 -11.90
CA THR A 93 -10.12 -1.05 -11.33
C THR A 93 -8.63 -0.98 -11.60
N LYS A 94 -8.17 0.14 -12.13
CA LYS A 94 -6.76 0.41 -12.38
C LYS A 94 -6.40 1.82 -11.96
N PHE A 95 -5.14 2.02 -11.57
CA PHE A 95 -4.60 3.32 -11.21
C PHE A 95 -3.12 3.42 -11.57
N VAL A 96 -2.61 4.64 -11.60
CA VAL A 96 -1.20 4.96 -11.93
C VAL A 96 -0.71 6.00 -10.93
N PHE A 97 0.53 5.84 -10.49
CA PHE A 97 1.25 6.88 -9.76
C PHE A 97 2.32 7.46 -10.65
N THR A 98 2.23 8.75 -10.95
CA THR A 98 3.27 9.44 -11.73
C THR A 98 4.47 9.76 -10.84
N PRO A 99 5.69 9.93 -11.40
CA PRO A 99 6.85 10.36 -10.63
C PRO A 99 6.59 11.63 -9.81
N GLU A 100 5.86 12.59 -10.37
CA GLU A 100 5.50 13.84 -9.69
C GLU A 100 4.59 13.58 -8.47
N SER A 101 3.56 12.72 -8.64
CA SER A 101 2.66 12.37 -7.53
C SER A 101 3.37 11.60 -6.41
N ILE A 102 4.39 10.80 -6.77
CA ILE A 102 5.24 10.11 -5.80
C ILE A 102 6.04 11.13 -4.98
N LEU A 103 6.71 12.09 -5.65
CA LEU A 103 7.48 13.13 -4.98
C LEU A 103 6.59 13.98 -4.05
N GLU A 104 5.42 14.40 -4.51
CA GLU A 104 4.46 15.13 -3.68
C GLU A 104 4.06 14.35 -2.43
N PHE A 105 3.82 13.05 -2.57
CA PHE A 105 3.45 12.19 -1.45
C PHE A 105 4.57 12.05 -0.44
N VAL A 106 5.80 11.71 -0.87
CA VAL A 106 6.94 11.51 0.04
C VAL A 106 7.35 12.80 0.73
N ASP A 107 7.25 13.94 0.06
CA ASP A 107 7.48 15.26 0.68
C ASP A 107 6.41 15.56 1.75
N ALA A 108 5.15 15.25 1.47
CA ALA A 108 4.06 15.47 2.41
C ALA A 108 4.20 14.62 3.68
N ILE A 109 4.67 13.38 3.58
CA ILE A 109 4.91 12.50 4.74
C ILE A 109 6.31 12.63 5.32
N GLN A 110 7.19 13.44 4.72
CA GLN A 110 8.57 13.66 5.10
C GLN A 110 9.42 12.38 5.06
N ASP A 111 9.27 11.60 3.97
CA ASP A 111 10.06 10.40 3.71
C ASP A 111 11.27 10.77 2.85
N ASP A 112 12.47 10.58 3.40
CA ASP A 112 13.74 10.94 2.76
C ASP A 112 14.41 9.72 2.07
N ASN A 113 13.71 8.59 1.93
CA ASN A 113 14.27 7.41 1.29
C ASN A 113 14.61 7.70 -0.19
N PRO A 114 15.88 7.56 -0.61
CA PRO A 114 16.34 7.96 -1.94
C PRO A 114 15.69 7.16 -3.08
N ILE A 115 15.22 5.93 -2.85
CA ILE A 115 14.60 5.09 -3.89
C ILE A 115 13.31 5.71 -4.47
N TYR A 116 12.67 6.61 -3.73
CA TYR A 116 11.48 7.33 -4.19
C TYR A 116 11.80 8.59 -5.01
N ARG A 117 13.10 8.92 -5.15
CA ARG A 117 13.61 10.12 -5.82
C ARG A 117 14.52 9.80 -7.02
N GLU A 118 14.58 8.54 -7.42
CA GLU A 118 15.29 8.08 -8.61
C GLU A 118 14.57 8.52 -9.89
N GLU A 119 15.21 8.42 -11.04
CA GLU A 119 14.62 8.74 -12.36
C GLU A 119 13.35 7.92 -12.63
N VAL A 120 13.38 6.64 -12.26
CA VAL A 120 12.20 5.76 -12.21
C VAL A 120 11.96 5.41 -10.75
N PRO A 121 11.18 6.23 -10.01
CA PRO A 121 11.02 6.05 -8.58
C PRO A 121 10.21 4.80 -8.26
N VAL A 122 10.57 4.13 -7.17
CA VAL A 122 9.68 3.11 -6.57
C VAL A 122 8.44 3.82 -6.01
N VAL A 123 7.28 3.22 -6.20
CA VAL A 123 6.03 3.70 -5.59
C VAL A 123 6.06 3.39 -4.10
N PRO A 124 5.95 4.39 -3.21
CA PRO A 124 5.89 4.14 -1.78
C PRO A 124 4.71 3.23 -1.41
N GLU A 125 4.95 2.21 -0.66
CA GLU A 125 3.93 1.25 -0.24
C GLU A 125 2.83 1.92 0.60
N LEU A 126 3.18 2.96 1.35
CA LEU A 126 2.23 3.81 2.08
C LEU A 126 1.31 4.60 1.15
N MET A 127 1.80 4.96 -0.04
CA MET A 127 0.98 5.61 -1.08
C MET A 127 -0.05 4.64 -1.65
N VAL A 128 0.38 3.38 -1.91
CA VAL A 128 -0.54 2.30 -2.33
C VAL A 128 -1.60 2.06 -1.27
N LEU A 129 -1.22 1.94 0.02
CA LEU A 129 -2.16 1.78 1.13
C LEU A 129 -3.18 2.93 1.17
N SER A 130 -2.70 4.16 1.09
CA SER A 130 -3.55 5.35 1.12
C SER A 130 -4.53 5.38 -0.04
N HIS A 131 -4.04 5.05 -1.25
CA HIS A 131 -4.87 4.99 -2.46
C HIS A 131 -5.95 3.92 -2.36
N MET A 132 -5.58 2.71 -1.92
CA MET A 132 -6.52 1.61 -1.70
C MET A 132 -7.61 2.01 -0.71
N ALA A 133 -7.23 2.60 0.43
CA ALA A 133 -8.18 3.00 1.47
C ALA A 133 -9.15 4.10 1.02
N HIS A 134 -8.68 5.10 0.24
CA HIS A 134 -9.48 6.29 -0.08
C HIS A 134 -10.21 6.21 -1.43
N HIS A 135 -9.66 5.49 -2.41
CA HIS A 135 -10.14 5.54 -3.81
C HIS A 135 -10.67 4.21 -4.33
N VAL A 136 -10.22 3.10 -3.78
CA VAL A 136 -10.65 1.76 -4.20
C VAL A 136 -11.65 1.16 -3.21
N LEU A 137 -11.41 1.38 -1.92
CA LEU A 137 -12.23 0.91 -0.82
C LEU A 137 -13.01 2.09 -0.20
N ASP A 138 -13.99 1.80 0.63
CA ASP A 138 -14.67 2.82 1.43
C ASP A 138 -14.01 2.95 2.81
N GLU A 139 -13.18 3.99 3.00
CA GLU A 139 -12.48 4.21 4.27
C GLU A 139 -13.45 4.34 5.46
N SER A 140 -14.67 4.83 5.24
CA SER A 140 -15.65 5.04 6.31
C SER A 140 -16.12 3.72 6.93
N MET A 141 -16.15 2.64 6.15
CA MET A 141 -16.54 1.29 6.57
C MET A 141 -15.34 0.39 6.88
N LEU A 142 -14.13 0.83 6.56
CA LEU A 142 -12.92 0.03 6.66
C LEU A 142 -12.52 -0.20 8.11
N LEU A 143 -12.56 -1.45 8.58
CA LEU A 143 -12.06 -1.87 9.89
C LEU A 143 -10.58 -2.25 9.85
N GLN A 144 -10.18 -2.92 8.79
CA GLN A 144 -8.81 -3.38 8.60
C GLN A 144 -8.44 -3.38 7.12
N LEU A 145 -7.20 -3.03 6.82
CA LEU A 145 -6.56 -3.16 5.51
C LEU A 145 -5.15 -3.69 5.71
N ASP A 146 -4.81 -4.76 5.02
CA ASP A 146 -3.51 -5.42 5.06
C ASP A 146 -3.00 -5.55 3.63
N ILE A 147 -1.80 -5.02 3.35
CA ILE A 147 -1.16 -5.13 2.04
C ILE A 147 0.23 -5.74 2.23
N THR A 148 0.47 -6.85 1.57
CA THR A 148 1.77 -7.52 1.52
C THR A 148 2.35 -7.39 0.12
N PHE A 149 3.53 -6.79 0.02
CA PHE A 149 4.25 -6.58 -1.23
C PHE A 149 5.20 -7.75 -1.49
N SER A 150 5.16 -8.30 -2.70
CA SER A 150 6.08 -9.34 -3.17
C SER A 150 7.05 -8.83 -4.23
N ALA A 151 6.70 -7.74 -4.91
CA ALA A 151 7.58 -7.00 -5.81
C ALA A 151 7.17 -5.52 -5.83
N PRO A 152 8.12 -4.56 -6.01
CA PRO A 152 7.83 -3.14 -6.00
C PRO A 152 7.03 -2.72 -7.23
N PHE A 153 6.25 -1.66 -7.09
CA PHE A 153 5.69 -0.91 -8.20
C PHE A 153 6.60 0.27 -8.52
N TYR A 154 6.61 0.70 -9.76
CA TYR A 154 7.42 1.83 -10.22
C TYR A 154 6.55 2.98 -10.71
N GLY A 155 7.08 4.19 -10.68
CA GLY A 155 6.42 5.37 -11.22
C GLY A 155 6.06 5.18 -12.70
N GLY A 156 4.79 5.43 -13.04
CA GLY A 156 4.24 5.20 -14.37
C GLY A 156 3.65 3.80 -14.60
N ASP A 157 3.82 2.86 -13.66
CA ASP A 157 3.14 1.57 -13.73
C ASP A 157 1.62 1.73 -13.74
N VAL A 158 0.96 1.01 -14.65
CA VAL A 158 -0.47 0.79 -14.53
C VAL A 158 -0.68 -0.38 -13.57
N ILE A 159 -1.29 -0.09 -12.43
CA ILE A 159 -1.58 -1.09 -11.40
C ILE A 159 -3.02 -1.53 -11.54
N TYR A 160 -3.24 -2.82 -11.75
CA TYR A 160 -4.54 -3.45 -11.87
C TYR A 160 -4.94 -4.11 -10.56
N VAL A 161 -6.23 -3.98 -10.20
CA VAL A 161 -6.85 -4.74 -9.12
C VAL A 161 -7.42 -6.03 -9.74
N GLU A 162 -6.84 -7.16 -9.40
CA GLU A 162 -7.18 -8.47 -9.97
C GLU A 162 -7.67 -9.44 -8.91
N LYS A 163 -8.32 -10.52 -9.34
CA LYS A 163 -8.78 -11.63 -8.48
C LYS A 163 -9.59 -11.17 -7.27
N LEU A 164 -10.46 -10.19 -7.48
CA LEU A 164 -11.31 -9.68 -6.42
C LEU A 164 -12.26 -10.76 -5.92
N THR A 165 -12.18 -11.08 -4.63
CA THR A 165 -13.12 -11.96 -3.93
C THR A 165 -13.69 -11.24 -2.73
N ILE A 166 -14.98 -11.42 -2.47
CA ILE A 166 -15.69 -10.82 -1.35
C ILE A 166 -16.53 -11.90 -0.68
N HIS A 167 -16.39 -12.03 0.62
CA HIS A 167 -17.15 -12.94 1.47
C HIS A 167 -17.83 -12.17 2.59
N SER A 168 -19.10 -12.44 2.85
CA SER A 168 -19.83 -11.85 3.98
C SER A 168 -19.91 -12.87 5.12
N GLU A 169 -19.50 -12.45 6.31
CA GLU A 169 -19.56 -13.25 7.54
C GLU A 169 -20.25 -12.43 8.64
N LYS A 170 -21.48 -12.83 9.01
CA LYS A 170 -22.30 -12.19 10.06
C LYS A 170 -22.47 -10.68 9.83
N HIS A 171 -21.62 -9.88 10.49
CA HIS A 171 -21.65 -8.40 10.47
C HIS A 171 -20.40 -7.81 9.83
N THR A 172 -19.64 -8.61 9.11
CA THR A 172 -18.43 -8.16 8.43
C THR A 172 -18.39 -8.65 6.98
N GLN A 173 -17.82 -7.84 6.13
CA GLN A 173 -17.48 -8.21 4.77
C GLN A 173 -15.97 -8.29 4.65
N ILE A 174 -15.48 -9.44 4.22
CA ILE A 174 -14.04 -9.69 4.04
C ILE A 174 -13.76 -9.71 2.54
N GLY A 175 -12.82 -8.89 2.11
CA GLY A 175 -12.39 -8.84 0.72
C GLY A 175 -10.90 -9.15 0.57
N GLU A 176 -10.55 -9.67 -0.60
CA GLU A 176 -9.17 -9.95 -0.99
C GLU A 176 -8.98 -9.67 -2.48
N CYS A 177 -7.84 -9.09 -2.86
CA CYS A 177 -7.45 -8.94 -4.25
C CYS A 177 -5.93 -9.01 -4.42
N GLU A 178 -5.48 -9.15 -5.66
CA GLU A 178 -4.09 -8.96 -6.07
C GLU A 178 -3.95 -7.61 -6.77
N LEU A 179 -2.86 -6.90 -6.48
CA LEU A 179 -2.42 -5.73 -7.23
C LEU A 179 -1.29 -6.17 -8.15
N VAL A 180 -1.43 -5.89 -9.44
CA VAL A 180 -0.48 -6.32 -10.48
C VAL A 180 -0.08 -5.11 -11.31
N GLY A 181 1.20 -4.76 -11.27
CA GLY A 181 1.80 -3.69 -12.08
C GLY A 181 2.27 -4.16 -13.44
N THR A 182 2.28 -3.27 -14.42
CA THR A 182 2.71 -3.56 -15.79
C THR A 182 4.18 -3.97 -15.89
N HIS A 183 5.03 -3.54 -14.96
CA HIS A 183 6.46 -3.89 -14.92
C HIS A 183 6.80 -4.93 -13.84
N GLY A 184 5.84 -5.79 -13.49
CA GLY A 184 6.06 -6.93 -12.60
C GLY A 184 5.82 -6.66 -11.11
N GLY A 185 5.49 -5.43 -10.73
CA GLY A 185 5.09 -5.09 -9.36
C GLY A 185 3.92 -5.94 -8.89
N ARG A 186 3.96 -6.44 -7.63
CA ARG A 186 2.91 -7.30 -7.09
C ARG A 186 2.68 -7.08 -5.61
N ALA A 187 1.39 -7.04 -5.24
CA ALA A 187 0.98 -7.07 -3.84
C ALA A 187 -0.32 -7.85 -3.68
N ARG A 188 -0.52 -8.41 -2.48
CA ARG A 188 -1.79 -8.98 -2.05
C ARG A 188 -2.44 -8.02 -1.05
N CYS A 189 -3.70 -7.73 -1.26
CA CYS A 189 -4.50 -6.85 -0.44
C CYS A 189 -5.65 -7.62 0.19
N LYS A 190 -5.85 -7.46 1.50
CA LYS A 190 -6.99 -7.99 2.26
C LYS A 190 -7.61 -6.88 3.08
N TRP A 191 -8.93 -6.86 3.17
CA TRP A 191 -9.63 -5.88 3.99
C TRP A 191 -10.84 -6.47 4.69
N ILE A 192 -11.25 -5.78 5.74
CA ILE A 192 -12.47 -6.10 6.51
C ILE A 192 -13.29 -4.82 6.61
N TYR A 193 -14.54 -4.91 6.20
CA TYR A 193 -15.54 -3.87 6.40
C TYR A 193 -16.47 -4.21 7.56
N GLU A 194 -16.98 -3.18 8.20
CA GLU A 194 -18.16 -3.26 9.03
C GLU A 194 -19.40 -3.33 8.11
N GLU A 195 -20.22 -4.38 8.26
CA GLU A 195 -21.47 -4.46 7.53
C GLU A 195 -22.48 -3.53 8.20
N GLU A 196 -23.02 -2.56 7.48
CA GLU A 196 -24.13 -1.76 7.98
C GLU A 196 -25.30 -2.69 8.30
N LEU A 197 -25.72 -2.72 9.56
CA LEU A 197 -27.00 -3.30 9.93
C LEU A 197 -28.07 -2.48 9.22
N VAL A 198 -28.51 -2.96 8.07
CA VAL A 198 -29.72 -2.42 7.43
C VAL A 198 -30.83 -2.66 8.42
N ASN A 199 -31.19 -1.63 9.22
CA ASN A 199 -32.38 -1.64 10.02
C ASN A 199 -33.56 -1.73 9.03
N VAL A 200 -33.96 -2.94 8.69
CA VAL A 200 -35.26 -3.18 8.08
C VAL A 200 -36.26 -2.75 9.14
N LYS A 201 -36.72 -1.51 9.04
CA LYS A 201 -37.92 -1.08 9.75
C LYS A 201 -39.07 -1.82 9.12
N ASP A 202 -39.55 -2.84 9.83
CA ASP A 202 -40.88 -3.44 9.60
C ASP A 202 -41.99 -2.38 9.68
#